data_03f9594a80f516ce29dc6cf27e30880f
#
_entry.id   03f9594a80f516ce29dc6cf27e30880f
#
_cell.length_a   1.000
_cell.length_b   1.000
_cell.length_c   1.000
_cell.angle_alpha   90.00
_cell.angle_beta   90.00
_cell.angle_gamma   90.00
#
_symmetry.space_group_name_H-M   'P 1'
#
loop_
_entity.id
_entity.type
_entity.pdbx_description
1 polymer ?
#
loop_
_entity_poly.entity_id
_entity_poly.type
_entity_poly.pdbx_seq_one_letter_code
_entity_poly.pdbx_strand_id
1 'polypeptide(L)'
;MIKLIATDMDGTLLNAGHEITTMNQEAIKFAQANGITVVIATGRAFYEAQTPVAETDLKVPYICLNGAEVREESFNIMSTSHLNHDLVHKITTALKNNHIYYQIYTNRGIYTEDPKRDLAIYIDIAERAGQKADVAKIRNNIQKRIDNGTLKVVDNYDSIEDIPGELIMKVLAFDADLSKIDQVGQALASSPNLAVSSSSRGNLEITHSDAQKGIALSAIAHQLGIDLTDVVAIGDNLNDISMLERVGYPVAMNNATDEVKHIAKYVTETNENSGVGKAIMKILKEENNLEV
;
A
#
# COMPACT_ATOMS: atom_id res chain seq x y z
N MET A 1 25.04 1.06 -9.65
CA MET A 1 24.44 -0.15 -10.28
C MET A 1 23.24 -0.58 -9.45
N ILE A 2 22.08 -0.76 -10.07
CA ILE A 2 20.85 -1.11 -9.35
C ILE A 2 20.89 -2.55 -8.88
N LYS A 3 20.47 -2.78 -7.62
CA LYS A 3 20.44 -4.10 -6.97
C LYS A 3 19.08 -4.44 -6.37
N LEU A 4 18.24 -3.44 -6.13
CA LEU A 4 16.92 -3.59 -5.53
C LEU A 4 15.92 -2.64 -6.18
N ILE A 5 14.74 -3.13 -6.48
CA ILE A 5 13.62 -2.35 -7.03
C ILE A 5 12.42 -2.54 -6.12
N ALA A 6 11.85 -1.46 -5.61
CA ALA A 6 10.57 -1.47 -4.92
C ALA A 6 9.49 -0.83 -5.80
N THR A 7 8.35 -1.47 -5.94
CA THR A 7 7.22 -0.92 -6.69
C THR A 7 5.97 -0.91 -5.82
N ASP A 8 5.25 0.21 -5.83
CA ASP A 8 3.88 0.23 -5.33
C ASP A 8 2.98 -0.62 -6.25
N MET A 9 1.76 -0.86 -5.80
CA MET A 9 0.82 -1.77 -6.44
C MET A 9 -0.35 -1.03 -7.12
N ASP A 10 -1.16 -0.33 -6.35
CA ASP A 10 -2.38 0.32 -6.84
C ASP A 10 -2.06 1.66 -7.52
N GLY A 11 -2.44 1.83 -8.79
CA GLY A 11 -2.05 3.01 -9.56
C GLY A 11 -0.60 2.98 -10.06
N THR A 12 0.16 1.94 -9.74
CA THR A 12 1.56 1.76 -10.12
C THR A 12 1.77 0.47 -10.90
N LEU A 13 1.87 -0.69 -10.22
CA LEU A 13 2.11 -1.99 -10.87
C LEU A 13 0.85 -2.54 -11.56
N LEU A 14 -0.33 -2.31 -10.95
CA LEU A 14 -1.62 -2.78 -11.43
C LEU A 14 -2.28 -1.78 -12.38
N ASN A 15 -2.89 -2.29 -13.45
CA ASN A 15 -3.80 -1.52 -14.31
C ASN A 15 -5.18 -1.35 -13.66
N ALA A 16 -6.11 -0.65 -14.33
CA ALA A 16 -7.49 -0.46 -13.85
C ALA A 16 -8.29 -1.78 -13.74
N GLY A 17 -7.84 -2.84 -14.41
CA GLY A 17 -8.37 -4.21 -14.25
C GLY A 17 -7.86 -4.92 -13.00
N HIS A 18 -6.99 -4.30 -12.21
CA HIS A 18 -6.25 -4.90 -11.09
C HIS A 18 -5.36 -6.07 -11.50
N GLU A 19 -4.78 -6.01 -12.70
CA GLU A 19 -3.91 -7.03 -13.27
C GLU A 19 -2.49 -6.48 -13.45
N ILE A 20 -1.48 -7.35 -13.32
CA ILE A 20 -0.09 -7.05 -13.67
C ILE A 20 0.07 -7.33 -15.16
N THR A 21 0.30 -6.28 -15.95
CA THR A 21 0.46 -6.42 -17.41
C THR A 21 1.63 -7.33 -17.78
N THR A 22 1.56 -8.00 -18.94
CA THR A 22 2.63 -8.89 -19.43
C THR A 22 3.98 -8.17 -19.46
N MET A 23 4.03 -6.92 -19.93
CA MET A 23 5.25 -6.13 -19.96
C MET A 23 5.84 -5.88 -18.57
N ASN A 24 4.99 -5.59 -17.57
CA ASN A 24 5.45 -5.44 -16.17
C ASN A 24 6.01 -6.76 -15.63
N GLN A 25 5.33 -7.90 -15.92
CA GLN A 25 5.82 -9.22 -15.52
C GLN A 25 7.17 -9.57 -16.16
N GLU A 26 7.33 -9.33 -17.47
CA GLU A 26 8.56 -9.60 -18.20
C GLU A 26 9.73 -8.75 -17.69
N ALA A 27 9.48 -7.46 -17.39
CA ALA A 27 10.50 -6.57 -16.85
C ALA A 27 10.95 -6.99 -15.43
N ILE A 28 10.01 -7.42 -14.57
CA ILE A 28 10.33 -7.94 -13.24
C ILE A 28 11.15 -9.23 -13.37
N LYS A 29 10.74 -10.19 -14.21
CA LYS A 29 11.47 -11.43 -14.45
C LYS A 29 12.87 -11.16 -15.02
N PHE A 30 13.00 -10.17 -15.92
CA PHE A 30 14.29 -9.75 -16.45
C PHE A 30 15.21 -9.20 -15.36
N ALA A 31 14.70 -8.32 -14.49
CA ALA A 31 15.47 -7.82 -13.35
C ALA A 31 15.94 -8.95 -12.43
N GLN A 32 15.05 -9.88 -12.07
CA GLN A 32 15.36 -11.03 -11.22
C GLN A 32 16.41 -11.96 -11.86
N ALA A 33 16.30 -12.23 -13.17
CA ALA A 33 17.27 -13.04 -13.90
C ALA A 33 18.68 -12.42 -13.92
N ASN A 34 18.78 -11.11 -13.72
CA ASN A 34 20.04 -10.37 -13.60
C ASN A 34 20.47 -10.12 -12.14
N GLY A 35 19.91 -10.87 -11.18
CA GLY A 35 20.29 -10.82 -9.78
C GLY A 35 19.77 -9.59 -9.00
N ILE A 36 18.77 -8.90 -9.54
CA ILE A 36 18.17 -7.73 -8.91
C ILE A 36 16.92 -8.17 -8.13
N THR A 37 16.88 -7.86 -6.85
CA THR A 37 15.70 -8.13 -6.03
C THR A 37 14.57 -7.16 -6.38
N VAL A 38 13.34 -7.69 -6.54
CA VAL A 38 12.15 -6.85 -6.75
C VAL A 38 11.18 -7.07 -5.60
N VAL A 39 10.73 -6.00 -4.97
CA VAL A 39 9.84 -6.00 -3.80
C VAL A 39 8.55 -5.24 -4.14
N ILE A 40 7.40 -5.77 -3.73
CA ILE A 40 6.13 -5.05 -3.79
C ILE A 40 5.92 -4.32 -2.47
N ALA A 41 5.61 -3.01 -2.53
CA ALA A 41 5.38 -2.16 -1.37
C ALA A 41 3.99 -1.51 -1.44
N THR A 42 3.04 -1.99 -0.65
CA THR A 42 1.63 -1.63 -0.78
C THR A 42 0.94 -1.27 0.55
N GLY A 43 -0.14 -0.48 0.47
CA GLY A 43 -1.08 -0.29 1.57
C GLY A 43 -2.04 -1.46 1.82
N ARG A 44 -2.09 -2.44 0.91
CA ARG A 44 -2.93 -3.64 1.04
C ARG A 44 -2.43 -4.56 2.14
N ALA A 45 -3.35 -5.33 2.73
CA ALA A 45 -2.97 -6.50 3.53
C ALA A 45 -2.39 -7.60 2.63
N PHE A 46 -1.57 -8.48 3.18
CA PHE A 46 -0.85 -9.49 2.40
C PHE A 46 -1.76 -10.35 1.50
N TYR A 47 -2.88 -10.83 2.02
CA TYR A 47 -3.82 -11.66 1.25
C TYR A 47 -4.49 -10.90 0.09
N GLU A 48 -4.63 -9.59 0.19
CA GLU A 48 -5.13 -8.73 -0.90
C GLU A 48 -4.01 -8.44 -1.93
N ALA A 49 -2.78 -8.24 -1.45
CA ALA A 49 -1.62 -7.98 -2.30
C ALA A 49 -1.21 -9.24 -3.09
N GLN A 50 -1.30 -10.43 -2.48
CA GLN A 50 -0.93 -11.68 -3.11
C GLN A 50 -1.86 -12.04 -4.28
N THR A 51 -3.16 -11.69 -4.23
CA THR A 51 -4.16 -12.13 -5.21
C THR A 51 -3.74 -11.85 -6.67
N PRO A 52 -3.42 -10.61 -7.10
CA PRO A 52 -3.02 -10.36 -8.48
C PRO A 52 -1.62 -10.93 -8.81
N VAL A 53 -0.75 -11.14 -7.83
CA VAL A 53 0.57 -11.75 -8.05
C VAL A 53 0.46 -13.25 -8.24
N ALA A 54 -0.46 -13.92 -7.55
CA ALA A 54 -0.73 -15.36 -7.67
C ALA A 54 -1.26 -15.75 -9.06
N GLU A 55 -1.77 -14.81 -9.83
CA GLU A 55 -2.17 -15.01 -11.24
C GLU A 55 -0.97 -14.97 -12.20
N THR A 56 0.23 -14.75 -11.67
CA THR A 56 1.51 -14.70 -12.39
C THR A 56 2.49 -15.74 -11.83
N ASP A 57 3.63 -15.93 -12.51
CA ASP A 57 4.74 -16.76 -11.99
C ASP A 57 5.74 -15.95 -11.14
N LEU A 58 5.41 -14.73 -10.75
CA LEU A 58 6.32 -13.86 -10.00
C LEU A 58 6.44 -14.34 -8.55
N LYS A 59 7.68 -14.35 -8.07
CA LYS A 59 8.02 -14.59 -6.67
C LYS A 59 8.75 -13.37 -6.14
N VAL A 60 8.14 -12.68 -5.20
CA VAL A 60 8.63 -11.41 -4.68
C VAL A 60 8.38 -11.30 -3.18
N PRO A 61 9.25 -10.63 -2.42
CA PRO A 61 8.95 -10.18 -1.07
C PRO A 61 7.87 -9.09 -1.06
N TYR A 62 7.23 -8.89 0.08
CA TYR A 62 6.15 -7.92 0.24
C TYR A 62 6.39 -7.00 1.43
N ILE A 63 6.17 -5.71 1.21
CA ILE A 63 5.94 -4.69 2.23
C ILE A 63 4.45 -4.38 2.18
N CYS A 64 3.69 -4.86 3.18
CA CYS A 64 2.24 -4.73 3.27
C CYS A 64 1.83 -3.72 4.34
N LEU A 65 0.59 -3.23 4.26
CA LEU A 65 0.01 -2.29 5.23
C LEU A 65 0.92 -1.07 5.46
N ASN A 66 1.49 -0.52 4.36
CA ASN A 66 2.45 0.59 4.38
C ASN A 66 3.74 0.32 5.18
N GLY A 67 4.11 -0.94 5.38
CA GLY A 67 5.30 -1.33 6.14
C GLY A 67 5.00 -1.92 7.51
N ALA A 68 3.71 -2.02 7.90
CA ALA A 68 3.33 -2.67 9.15
C ALA A 68 3.57 -4.18 9.13
N GLU A 69 3.64 -4.80 7.96
CA GLU A 69 3.99 -6.21 7.79
C GLU A 69 4.96 -6.36 6.61
N VAL A 70 6.07 -7.06 6.84
CA VAL A 70 7.06 -7.41 5.81
C VAL A 70 7.15 -8.92 5.71
N ARG A 71 7.09 -9.44 4.48
CA ARG A 71 7.18 -10.89 4.20
C ARG A 71 8.25 -11.20 3.18
N GLU A 72 8.88 -12.36 3.38
CA GLU A 72 9.76 -12.97 2.39
C GLU A 72 8.98 -13.47 1.17
N GLU A 73 9.72 -13.81 0.12
CA GLU A 73 9.20 -14.51 -1.07
C GLU A 73 8.51 -15.84 -0.72
N SER A 74 8.95 -16.51 0.35
CA SER A 74 8.34 -17.73 0.91
C SER A 74 7.08 -17.47 1.75
N PHE A 75 6.66 -16.20 1.86
CA PHE A 75 5.54 -15.69 2.64
C PHE A 75 5.73 -15.69 4.16
N ASN A 76 6.89 -16.09 4.68
CA ASN A 76 7.20 -15.96 6.09
C ASN A 76 7.26 -14.48 6.50
N ILE A 77 6.77 -14.17 7.69
CA ILE A 77 6.82 -12.82 8.25
C ILE A 77 8.27 -12.52 8.69
N MET A 78 8.86 -11.49 8.12
CA MET A 78 10.18 -10.96 8.52
C MET A 78 10.07 -9.99 9.68
N SER A 79 9.10 -9.09 9.62
CA SER A 79 8.86 -8.09 10.66
C SER A 79 7.41 -7.63 10.69
N THR A 80 7.00 -7.13 11.85
CA THR A 80 5.70 -6.47 12.04
C THR A 80 5.87 -5.22 12.90
N SER A 81 5.06 -4.20 12.59
CA SER A 81 4.90 -3.00 13.41
C SER A 81 3.41 -2.78 13.65
N HIS A 82 2.99 -2.64 14.91
CA HIS A 82 1.58 -2.55 15.27
C HIS A 82 1.31 -1.36 16.19
N LEU A 83 0.07 -0.94 16.21
CA LEU A 83 -0.45 0.09 17.10
C LEU A 83 -0.70 -0.53 18.48
N ASN A 84 -0.19 0.10 19.52
CA ASN A 84 -0.53 -0.29 20.89
C ASN A 84 -1.90 0.27 21.30
N HIS A 85 -2.43 -0.19 22.45
CA HIS A 85 -3.74 0.20 22.98
C HIS A 85 -3.95 1.73 23.03
N ASP A 86 -2.97 2.48 23.54
CA ASP A 86 -3.10 3.94 23.69
C ASP A 86 -3.21 4.65 22.33
N LEU A 87 -2.47 4.19 21.33
CA LEU A 87 -2.53 4.72 19.96
C LEU A 87 -3.86 4.37 19.30
N VAL A 88 -4.32 3.11 19.43
CA VAL A 88 -5.63 2.68 18.93
C VAL A 88 -6.74 3.53 19.55
N HIS A 89 -6.76 3.67 20.87
CA HIS A 89 -7.73 4.49 21.57
C HIS A 89 -7.71 5.97 21.12
N LYS A 90 -6.52 6.54 20.96
CA LYS A 90 -6.36 7.91 20.46
C LYS A 90 -6.95 8.07 19.06
N ILE A 91 -6.63 7.14 18.13
CA ILE A 91 -7.11 7.18 16.75
C ILE A 91 -8.64 7.02 16.73
N THR A 92 -9.16 5.96 17.34
CA THR A 92 -10.60 5.65 17.31
C THR A 92 -11.42 6.72 17.98
N THR A 93 -10.95 7.33 19.08
CA THR A 93 -11.59 8.48 19.72
C THR A 93 -11.67 9.68 18.79
N ALA A 94 -10.57 10.02 18.11
CA ALA A 94 -10.55 11.15 17.17
C ALA A 94 -11.54 10.92 16.01
N LEU A 95 -11.59 9.71 15.46
CA LEU A 95 -12.48 9.34 14.36
C LEU A 95 -13.95 9.31 14.80
N LYS A 96 -14.26 8.68 15.95
CA LYS A 96 -15.63 8.61 16.53
C LYS A 96 -16.18 10.01 16.84
N ASN A 97 -15.39 10.89 17.44
CA ASN A 97 -15.82 12.26 17.79
C ASN A 97 -16.13 13.12 16.55
N ASN A 98 -15.53 12.80 15.40
CA ASN A 98 -15.78 13.48 14.13
C ASN A 98 -16.75 12.71 13.22
N HIS A 99 -17.37 11.61 13.68
CA HIS A 99 -18.28 10.77 12.92
C HIS A 99 -17.66 10.25 11.59
N ILE A 100 -16.34 10.04 11.58
CA ILE A 100 -15.61 9.47 10.44
C ILE A 100 -15.70 7.95 10.52
N TYR A 101 -16.07 7.33 9.40
CA TYR A 101 -16.07 5.86 9.28
C TYR A 101 -14.64 5.33 9.14
N TYR A 102 -14.38 4.16 9.73
CA TYR A 102 -13.08 3.50 9.62
C TYR A 102 -13.19 1.98 9.70
N GLN A 103 -12.16 1.32 9.20
CA GLN A 103 -11.90 -0.11 9.35
C GLN A 103 -10.60 -0.32 10.13
N ILE A 104 -10.52 -1.43 10.87
CA ILE A 104 -9.31 -1.85 11.56
C ILE A 104 -8.69 -3.04 10.83
N TYR A 105 -7.43 -2.89 10.45
CA TYR A 105 -6.62 -3.91 9.80
C TYR A 105 -5.71 -4.56 10.83
N THR A 106 -5.74 -5.88 10.89
CA THR A 106 -4.95 -6.67 11.82
C THR A 106 -4.08 -7.69 11.06
N ASN A 107 -3.24 -8.42 11.80
CA ASN A 107 -2.48 -9.55 11.28
C ASN A 107 -3.37 -10.73 10.81
N ARG A 108 -4.69 -10.73 11.09
CA ARG A 108 -5.62 -11.84 10.80
C ARG A 108 -6.85 -11.45 9.99
N GLY A 109 -6.93 -10.21 9.53
CA GLY A 109 -8.04 -9.75 8.71
C GLY A 109 -8.39 -8.29 8.93
N ILE A 110 -9.47 -7.88 8.29
CA ILE A 110 -10.03 -6.54 8.39
C ILE A 110 -11.31 -6.62 9.19
N TYR A 111 -11.52 -5.64 10.05
CA TYR A 111 -12.71 -5.55 10.89
C TYR A 111 -13.53 -4.31 10.52
N THR A 112 -14.85 -4.49 10.46
CA THR A 112 -15.84 -3.43 10.26
C THR A 112 -16.99 -3.56 11.25
N GLU A 113 -17.51 -2.43 11.76
CA GLU A 113 -18.76 -2.37 12.52
C GLU A 113 -19.98 -2.20 11.59
N ASP A 114 -19.77 -1.75 10.34
CA ASP A 114 -20.87 -1.43 9.42
C ASP A 114 -20.53 -1.76 7.96
N PRO A 115 -20.80 -2.99 7.50
CA PRO A 115 -20.55 -3.40 6.12
C PRO A 115 -21.42 -2.65 5.10
N LYS A 116 -22.48 -1.93 5.52
CA LYS A 116 -23.27 -1.07 4.61
C LYS A 116 -22.54 0.22 4.32
N ARG A 117 -21.78 0.75 5.28
CA ARG A 117 -20.88 1.89 5.06
C ARG A 117 -19.75 1.52 4.13
N ASP A 118 -19.19 0.32 4.24
CA ASP A 118 -18.21 -0.19 3.28
C ASP A 118 -18.74 -0.10 1.85
N LEU A 119 -19.95 -0.59 1.62
CA LEU A 119 -20.58 -0.52 0.31
C LEU A 119 -20.70 0.92 -0.21
N ALA A 120 -21.16 1.85 0.64
CA ALA A 120 -21.31 3.25 0.25
C ALA A 120 -19.97 3.89 -0.12
N ILE A 121 -18.89 3.58 0.63
CA ILE A 121 -17.54 4.09 0.36
C ILE A 121 -16.98 3.57 -0.96
N TYR A 122 -17.10 2.28 -1.24
CA TYR A 122 -16.63 1.73 -2.52
C TYR A 122 -17.40 2.27 -3.73
N ILE A 123 -18.69 2.58 -3.56
CA ILE A 123 -19.47 3.29 -4.59
C ILE A 123 -18.92 4.69 -4.80
N ASP A 124 -18.71 5.46 -3.73
CA ASP A 124 -18.18 6.82 -3.79
C ASP A 124 -16.78 6.87 -4.42
N ILE A 125 -15.90 5.92 -4.07
CA ILE A 125 -14.56 5.81 -4.68
C ILE A 125 -14.66 5.57 -6.18
N ALA A 126 -15.52 4.65 -6.65
CA ALA A 126 -15.68 4.36 -8.06
C ALA A 126 -16.23 5.58 -8.82
N GLU A 127 -17.22 6.28 -8.25
CA GLU A 127 -17.82 7.47 -8.85
C GLU A 127 -16.83 8.65 -8.94
N ARG A 128 -16.00 8.84 -7.91
CA ARG A 128 -14.93 9.87 -7.93
C ARG A 128 -13.83 9.55 -8.93
N ALA A 129 -13.58 8.28 -9.21
CA ALA A 129 -12.68 7.84 -10.27
C ALA A 129 -13.29 7.99 -11.68
N GLY A 130 -14.50 8.57 -11.79
CA GLY A 130 -15.21 8.75 -13.06
C GLY A 130 -15.79 7.46 -13.63
N GLN A 131 -15.87 6.40 -12.84
CA GLN A 131 -16.43 5.11 -13.23
C GLN A 131 -17.87 4.98 -12.73
N LYS A 132 -18.72 4.37 -13.53
CA LYS A 132 -20.07 3.99 -13.05
C LYS A 132 -19.94 2.82 -12.09
N ALA A 133 -20.31 3.02 -10.83
CA ALA A 133 -20.23 1.98 -9.81
C ALA A 133 -21.15 0.80 -10.15
N ASP A 134 -20.58 -0.40 -10.26
CA ASP A 134 -21.35 -1.64 -10.31
C ASP A 134 -21.65 -2.09 -8.87
N VAL A 135 -22.77 -1.57 -8.35
CA VAL A 135 -23.23 -1.82 -6.97
C VAL A 135 -23.39 -3.31 -6.67
N ALA A 136 -23.84 -4.12 -7.67
CA ALA A 136 -24.01 -5.55 -7.48
C ALA A 136 -22.65 -6.26 -7.34
N LYS A 137 -21.69 -5.90 -8.19
CA LYS A 137 -20.31 -6.43 -8.12
C LYS A 137 -19.62 -6.05 -6.80
N ILE A 138 -19.74 -4.78 -6.39
CA ILE A 138 -19.15 -4.30 -5.13
C ILE A 138 -19.75 -5.06 -3.94
N ARG A 139 -21.08 -5.18 -3.87
CA ARG A 139 -21.77 -5.94 -2.81
C ARG A 139 -21.32 -7.40 -2.77
N ASN A 140 -21.25 -8.05 -3.92
CA ASN A 140 -20.78 -9.44 -4.02
C ASN A 140 -19.32 -9.58 -3.53
N ASN A 141 -18.45 -8.62 -3.82
CA ASN A 141 -17.07 -8.64 -3.36
C ASN A 141 -16.99 -8.49 -1.83
N ILE A 142 -17.77 -7.56 -1.23
CA ILE A 142 -17.85 -7.41 0.23
C ILE A 142 -18.34 -8.72 0.84
N GLN A 143 -19.42 -9.31 0.30
CA GLN A 143 -19.96 -10.56 0.82
C GLN A 143 -18.92 -11.70 0.74
N LYS A 144 -18.23 -11.85 -0.39
CA LYS A 144 -17.13 -12.84 -0.52
C LYS A 144 -16.04 -12.65 0.52
N ARG A 145 -15.67 -11.39 0.84
CA ARG A 145 -14.67 -11.09 1.88
C ARG A 145 -15.17 -11.46 3.27
N ILE A 146 -16.48 -11.31 3.54
CA ILE A 146 -17.11 -11.77 4.79
C ILE A 146 -17.11 -13.30 4.83
N ASP A 147 -17.56 -13.96 3.76
CA ASP A 147 -17.70 -15.42 3.69
C ASP A 147 -16.36 -16.15 3.83
N ASN A 148 -15.28 -15.60 3.29
CA ASN A 148 -13.92 -16.16 3.41
C ASN A 148 -13.16 -15.67 4.64
N GLY A 149 -13.77 -14.84 5.50
CA GLY A 149 -13.21 -14.36 6.76
C GLY A 149 -12.13 -13.29 6.65
N THR A 150 -11.88 -12.72 5.45
CA THR A 150 -10.94 -11.59 5.28
C THR A 150 -11.54 -10.27 5.77
N LEU A 151 -12.85 -10.11 5.72
CA LEU A 151 -13.60 -9.01 6.34
C LEU A 151 -14.49 -9.58 7.45
N LYS A 152 -14.26 -9.17 8.67
CA LYS A 152 -14.98 -9.62 9.86
C LYS A 152 -15.90 -8.51 10.36
N VAL A 153 -17.17 -8.84 10.55
CA VAL A 153 -18.15 -7.90 11.10
C VAL A 153 -18.16 -8.07 12.62
N VAL A 154 -18.01 -6.98 13.34
CA VAL A 154 -18.06 -6.93 14.81
C VAL A 154 -19.06 -5.89 15.28
N ASP A 155 -19.62 -6.10 16.46
CA ASP A 155 -20.55 -5.13 17.08
C ASP A 155 -19.79 -3.90 17.63
N ASN A 156 -18.55 -4.10 18.09
CA ASN A 156 -17.69 -3.07 18.64
C ASN A 156 -16.21 -3.42 18.37
N TYR A 157 -15.45 -2.44 17.88
CA TYR A 157 -14.00 -2.57 17.66
C TYR A 157 -13.19 -2.82 18.94
N ASP A 158 -13.69 -2.37 20.12
CA ASP A 158 -13.00 -2.58 21.38
C ASP A 158 -12.80 -4.08 21.68
N SER A 159 -13.69 -4.95 21.16
CA SER A 159 -13.59 -6.40 21.30
C SER A 159 -12.38 -7.03 20.57
N ILE A 160 -11.76 -6.31 19.63
CA ILE A 160 -10.62 -6.83 18.85
C ILE A 160 -9.38 -6.96 19.74
N GLU A 161 -9.18 -6.01 20.64
CA GLU A 161 -8.03 -6.01 21.56
C GLU A 161 -8.07 -7.16 22.58
N ASP A 162 -9.25 -7.72 22.84
CA ASP A 162 -9.44 -8.88 23.71
C ASP A 162 -9.11 -10.22 23.02
N ILE A 163 -8.89 -10.23 21.69
CA ILE A 163 -8.61 -11.45 20.95
C ILE A 163 -7.12 -11.83 21.11
N PRO A 164 -6.78 -12.98 21.70
CA PRO A 164 -5.40 -13.36 21.92
C PRO A 164 -4.57 -13.43 20.62
N GLY A 165 -3.47 -12.66 20.58
CA GLY A 165 -2.55 -12.62 19.44
C GLY A 165 -3.08 -11.85 18.22
N GLU A 166 -4.15 -11.09 18.35
CA GLU A 166 -4.59 -10.12 17.35
C GLU A 166 -3.74 -8.86 17.51
N LEU A 167 -3.12 -8.41 16.41
CA LEU A 167 -2.29 -7.21 16.37
C LEU A 167 -2.92 -6.19 15.44
N ILE A 168 -3.27 -5.02 15.95
CA ILE A 168 -3.82 -3.93 15.15
C ILE A 168 -2.66 -3.23 14.42
N MET A 169 -2.66 -3.29 13.09
CA MET A 169 -1.56 -2.84 12.25
C MET A 169 -1.85 -1.51 11.55
N LYS A 170 -3.10 -1.29 11.14
CA LYS A 170 -3.53 -0.08 10.43
C LYS A 170 -4.98 0.24 10.74
N VAL A 171 -5.30 1.52 10.83
CA VAL A 171 -6.67 2.04 10.78
C VAL A 171 -6.84 2.78 9.45
N LEU A 172 -7.84 2.39 8.67
CA LEU A 172 -8.18 3.00 7.40
C LEU A 172 -9.50 3.75 7.57
N ALA A 173 -9.45 5.08 7.49
CA ALA A 173 -10.60 5.95 7.70
C ALA A 173 -11.05 6.61 6.39
N PHE A 174 -12.36 6.86 6.27
CA PHE A 174 -12.97 7.45 5.08
C PHE A 174 -14.00 8.50 5.45
N ASP A 175 -14.02 9.61 4.72
CA ASP A 175 -15.10 10.58 4.77
C ASP A 175 -15.28 11.30 3.42
N ALA A 176 -16.53 11.64 3.11
CA ALA A 176 -16.86 12.43 1.93
C ALA A 176 -16.48 13.90 2.11
N ASP A 177 -16.50 14.40 3.35
CA ASP A 177 -16.05 15.74 3.71
C ASP A 177 -14.52 15.79 3.82
N LEU A 178 -13.88 16.26 2.73
CA LEU A 178 -12.43 16.34 2.65
C LEU A 178 -11.83 17.27 3.71
N SER A 179 -12.50 18.37 4.05
CA SER A 179 -12.00 19.30 5.06
C SER A 179 -11.96 18.65 6.44
N LYS A 180 -13.00 17.88 6.77
CA LYS A 180 -13.10 17.17 8.04
C LYS A 180 -12.01 16.10 8.17
N ILE A 181 -11.83 15.28 7.13
CA ILE A 181 -10.84 14.21 7.16
C ILE A 181 -9.41 14.75 7.19
N ASP A 182 -9.13 15.86 6.46
CA ASP A 182 -7.83 16.52 6.47
C ASP A 182 -7.51 17.10 7.85
N GLN A 183 -8.47 17.74 8.53
CA GLN A 183 -8.27 18.28 9.88
C GLN A 183 -7.94 17.18 10.91
N VAL A 184 -8.67 16.06 10.84
CA VAL A 184 -8.40 14.92 11.74
C VAL A 184 -7.06 14.27 11.41
N GLY A 185 -6.73 14.16 10.12
CA GLY A 185 -5.44 13.66 9.66
C GLY A 185 -4.27 14.50 10.21
N GLN A 186 -4.34 15.82 10.09
CA GLN A 186 -3.33 16.74 10.64
C GLN A 186 -3.20 16.64 12.16
N ALA A 187 -4.33 16.55 12.86
CA ALA A 187 -4.31 16.38 14.31
C ALA A 187 -3.65 15.07 14.75
N LEU A 188 -3.92 13.96 14.05
CA LEU A 188 -3.29 12.66 14.32
C LEU A 188 -1.83 12.64 13.92
N ALA A 189 -1.46 13.26 12.81
CA ALA A 189 -0.07 13.36 12.33
C ALA A 189 0.85 14.15 13.30
N SER A 190 0.27 14.98 14.16
CA SER A 190 1.04 15.65 15.23
C SER A 190 1.55 14.69 16.31
N SER A 191 1.10 13.44 16.35
CA SER A 191 1.55 12.43 17.29
C SER A 191 2.85 11.79 16.81
N PRO A 192 3.94 11.80 17.60
CA PRO A 192 5.25 11.32 17.16
C PRO A 192 5.29 9.82 16.85
N ASN A 193 4.32 9.05 17.36
CA ASN A 193 4.27 7.60 17.19
C ASN A 193 3.25 7.16 16.12
N LEU A 194 2.70 8.10 15.35
CA LEU A 194 1.78 7.80 14.25
C LEU A 194 2.36 8.25 12.91
N ALA A 195 2.20 7.41 11.91
CA ALA A 195 2.32 7.78 10.50
C ALA A 195 0.90 7.89 9.93
N VAL A 196 0.61 9.05 9.32
CA VAL A 196 -0.67 9.33 8.66
C VAL A 196 -0.39 9.63 7.21
N SER A 197 -0.95 8.84 6.33
CA SER A 197 -0.82 8.99 4.87
C SER A 197 -2.18 8.83 4.19
N SER A 198 -2.20 8.95 2.89
CA SER A 198 -3.40 8.74 2.07
C SER A 198 -3.00 8.01 0.79
N SER A 199 -3.83 7.09 0.34
CA SER A 199 -3.71 6.40 -0.95
C SER A 199 -4.83 6.80 -1.92
N SER A 200 -5.79 7.59 -1.46
CA SER A 200 -6.85 8.14 -2.30
C SER A 200 -7.48 9.37 -1.64
N ARG A 201 -8.11 10.20 -2.46
CA ARG A 201 -8.80 11.39 -1.95
C ARG A 201 -9.95 11.02 -1.01
N GLY A 202 -9.92 11.53 0.22
CA GLY A 202 -10.97 11.30 1.25
C GLY A 202 -10.72 10.07 2.10
N ASN A 203 -9.48 9.52 2.12
CA ASN A 203 -9.08 8.52 3.09
C ASN A 203 -7.88 8.95 3.94
N LEU A 204 -7.73 8.31 5.09
CA LEU A 204 -6.52 8.34 5.90
C LEU A 204 -6.08 6.91 6.19
N GLU A 205 -4.82 6.64 5.99
CA GLU A 205 -4.13 5.42 6.40
C GLU A 205 -3.26 5.73 7.60
N ILE A 206 -3.64 5.20 8.75
CA ILE A 206 -3.01 5.51 10.03
C ILE A 206 -2.32 4.25 10.54
N THR A 207 -1.00 4.32 10.68
CA THR A 207 -0.14 3.24 11.14
C THR A 207 0.76 3.72 12.28
N HIS A 208 1.51 2.81 12.89
CA HIS A 208 2.61 3.19 13.77
C HIS A 208 3.69 3.96 12.98
N SER A 209 4.38 4.90 13.59
CA SER A 209 5.43 5.71 12.93
C SER A 209 6.53 4.89 12.25
N ASP A 210 6.81 3.69 12.76
CA ASP A 210 7.78 2.76 12.15
C ASP A 210 7.22 1.97 10.98
N ALA A 211 5.89 1.99 10.77
CA ALA A 211 5.21 1.34 9.67
C ALA A 211 5.09 2.30 8.47
N GLN A 212 6.17 2.50 7.77
CA GLN A 212 6.25 3.27 6.53
C GLN A 212 6.95 2.45 5.45
N LYS A 213 6.50 2.56 4.19
CA LYS A 213 7.10 1.82 3.06
C LYS A 213 8.61 2.04 2.98
N GLY A 214 9.07 3.28 3.20
CA GLY A 214 10.49 3.62 3.14
C GLY A 214 11.31 3.07 4.29
N ILE A 215 10.75 2.97 5.51
CA ILE A 215 11.44 2.34 6.65
C ILE A 215 11.59 0.84 6.39
N ALA A 216 10.52 0.17 5.97
CA ALA A 216 10.55 -1.24 5.65
C ALA A 216 11.50 -1.55 4.48
N LEU A 217 11.50 -0.72 3.42
CA LEU A 217 12.42 -0.85 2.29
C LEU A 217 13.88 -0.69 2.73
N SER A 218 14.17 0.30 3.59
CA SER A 218 15.52 0.51 4.14
C SER A 218 15.99 -0.69 4.96
N ALA A 219 15.09 -1.31 5.74
CA ALA A 219 15.42 -2.51 6.50
C ALA A 219 15.74 -3.72 5.59
N ILE A 220 14.96 -3.92 4.52
CA ILE A 220 15.24 -4.97 3.51
C ILE A 220 16.58 -4.69 2.82
N ALA A 221 16.84 -3.47 2.36
CA ALA A 221 18.09 -3.10 1.71
C ALA A 221 19.29 -3.37 2.63
N HIS A 222 19.20 -2.96 3.91
CA HIS A 222 20.24 -3.21 4.91
C HIS A 222 20.49 -4.72 5.12
N GLN A 223 19.42 -5.51 5.23
CA GLN A 223 19.54 -6.98 5.40
C GLN A 223 20.22 -7.64 4.20
N LEU A 224 19.99 -7.12 2.99
CA LEU A 224 20.63 -7.60 1.76
C LEU A 224 22.03 -7.01 1.54
N GLY A 225 22.51 -6.11 2.39
CA GLY A 225 23.79 -5.40 2.20
C GLY A 225 23.79 -4.44 1.01
N ILE A 226 22.62 -3.88 0.67
CA ILE A 226 22.43 -2.99 -0.47
C ILE A 226 22.36 -1.54 0.03
N ASP A 227 23.19 -0.65 -0.54
CA ASP A 227 23.11 0.78 -0.30
C ASP A 227 21.84 1.36 -0.94
N LEU A 228 21.14 2.26 -0.25
CA LEU A 228 19.92 2.90 -0.77
C LEU A 228 20.17 3.71 -2.07
N THR A 229 21.40 4.10 -2.35
CA THR A 229 21.79 4.71 -3.63
C THR A 229 21.69 3.74 -4.81
N ASP A 230 21.73 2.42 -4.57
CA ASP A 230 21.58 1.36 -5.57
C ASP A 230 20.13 0.84 -5.66
N VAL A 231 19.17 1.55 -5.05
CA VAL A 231 17.75 1.18 -4.99
C VAL A 231 16.90 2.06 -5.88
N VAL A 232 15.99 1.45 -6.62
CA VAL A 232 14.89 2.11 -7.34
C VAL A 232 13.61 1.98 -6.51
N ALA A 233 12.84 3.04 -6.38
CA ALA A 233 11.47 2.99 -5.88
C ALA A 233 10.51 3.61 -6.89
N ILE A 234 9.38 2.97 -7.14
CA ILE A 234 8.36 3.40 -8.11
C ILE A 234 7.03 3.54 -7.40
N GLY A 235 6.37 4.69 -7.53
CA GLY A 235 5.11 4.97 -6.85
C GLY A 235 4.31 6.09 -7.51
N ASP A 236 3.09 6.32 -7.01
CA ASP A 236 2.17 7.31 -7.57
C ASP A 236 1.48 8.18 -6.52
N ASN A 237 1.49 7.81 -5.23
CA ASN A 237 0.70 8.51 -4.23
C ASN A 237 1.49 8.87 -2.95
N LEU A 238 0.82 9.59 -2.03
CA LEU A 238 1.46 10.17 -0.84
C LEU A 238 2.06 9.13 0.11
N ASN A 239 1.50 7.92 0.17
CA ASN A 239 2.06 6.81 0.96
C ASN A 239 3.38 6.25 0.39
N ASP A 240 3.76 6.65 -0.84
CA ASP A 240 5.02 6.27 -1.47
C ASP A 240 6.16 7.23 -1.17
N ILE A 241 5.85 8.46 -0.76
CA ILE A 241 6.84 9.52 -0.49
C ILE A 241 7.95 9.00 0.40
N SER A 242 7.58 8.27 1.47
CA SER A 242 8.56 7.75 2.43
C SER A 242 9.61 6.83 1.81
N MET A 243 9.30 6.08 0.76
CA MET A 243 10.27 5.23 0.06
C MET A 243 11.01 6.01 -1.05
N LEU A 244 10.31 6.89 -1.77
CA LEU A 244 10.89 7.67 -2.85
C LEU A 244 11.98 8.64 -2.36
N GLU A 245 11.78 9.26 -1.20
CA GLU A 245 12.78 10.19 -0.61
C GLU A 245 14.06 9.50 -0.10
N ARG A 246 14.05 8.18 0.11
CA ARG A 246 15.18 7.45 0.70
C ARG A 246 16.13 6.83 -0.31
N VAL A 247 15.69 6.64 -1.55
CA VAL A 247 16.39 5.85 -2.55
C VAL A 247 17.19 6.70 -3.54
N GLY A 248 18.20 6.11 -4.17
CA GLY A 248 19.00 6.77 -5.21
C GLY A 248 18.23 7.02 -6.51
N TYR A 249 17.19 6.23 -6.81
CA TYR A 249 16.41 6.33 -8.04
C TYR A 249 14.90 6.35 -7.77
N PRO A 250 14.36 7.48 -7.29
CA PRO A 250 12.91 7.66 -7.16
C PRO A 250 12.27 7.86 -8.54
N VAL A 251 11.22 7.10 -8.82
CA VAL A 251 10.46 7.13 -10.06
C VAL A 251 8.98 7.40 -9.76
N ALA A 252 8.41 8.38 -10.41
CA ALA A 252 6.98 8.66 -10.36
C ALA A 252 6.27 8.05 -11.57
N MET A 253 5.08 7.51 -11.35
CA MET A 253 4.18 7.18 -12.45
C MET A 253 3.65 8.46 -13.10
N ASN A 254 3.29 8.42 -14.40
CA ASN A 254 2.71 9.60 -15.06
C ASN A 254 1.33 9.99 -14.50
N ASN A 255 0.60 9.04 -13.96
CA ASN A 255 -0.65 9.27 -13.23
C ASN A 255 -0.44 9.66 -11.76
N ALA A 256 0.81 9.81 -11.29
CA ALA A 256 1.12 10.19 -9.91
C ALA A 256 0.64 11.60 -9.56
N THR A 257 0.48 11.85 -8.25
CA THR A 257 0.23 13.20 -7.72
C THR A 257 1.40 14.13 -8.01
N ASP A 258 1.14 15.44 -8.01
CA ASP A 258 2.19 16.43 -8.29
C ASP A 258 3.30 16.39 -7.23
N GLU A 259 2.96 16.11 -5.97
CA GLU A 259 3.91 15.96 -4.88
C GLU A 259 4.90 14.81 -5.14
N VAL A 260 4.41 13.66 -5.60
CA VAL A 260 5.24 12.50 -5.95
C VAL A 260 6.12 12.81 -7.16
N LYS A 261 5.57 13.46 -8.20
CA LYS A 261 6.36 13.86 -9.38
C LYS A 261 7.45 14.85 -9.04
N HIS A 262 7.25 15.71 -8.03
CA HIS A 262 8.24 16.72 -7.64
C HIS A 262 9.50 16.11 -7.02
N ILE A 263 9.38 15.01 -6.28
CA ILE A 263 10.51 14.31 -5.65
C ILE A 263 11.17 13.27 -6.54
N ALA A 264 10.51 12.90 -7.64
CA ALA A 264 11.02 11.87 -8.54
C ALA A 264 12.17 12.38 -9.41
N LYS A 265 13.14 11.52 -9.62
CA LYS A 265 14.25 11.74 -10.56
C LYS A 265 13.82 11.51 -12.02
N TYR A 266 12.81 10.67 -12.19
CA TYR A 266 12.27 10.27 -13.48
C TYR A 266 10.76 10.05 -13.39
N VAL A 267 10.02 10.51 -14.40
CA VAL A 267 8.60 10.22 -14.56
C VAL A 267 8.44 9.20 -15.69
N THR A 268 7.88 8.04 -15.37
CA THR A 268 7.61 6.97 -16.35
C THR A 268 6.21 7.14 -16.95
N GLU A 269 5.73 6.14 -17.67
CA GLU A 269 4.38 6.09 -18.23
C GLU A 269 3.32 5.83 -17.14
N THR A 270 2.04 5.84 -17.52
CA THR A 270 0.96 5.49 -16.60
C THR A 270 0.95 3.99 -16.29
N ASN A 271 0.26 3.60 -15.23
CA ASN A 271 0.00 2.21 -14.90
C ASN A 271 -0.74 1.45 -16.04
N GLU A 272 -1.65 2.13 -16.77
CA GLU A 272 -2.32 1.58 -17.95
C GLU A 272 -1.35 1.26 -19.09
N ASN A 273 -0.26 2.00 -19.17
CA ASN A 273 0.76 1.86 -20.22
C ASN A 273 2.01 1.12 -19.76
N SER A 274 1.90 0.25 -18.74
CA SER A 274 3.00 -0.54 -18.19
C SER A 274 4.21 0.29 -17.75
N GLY A 275 3.96 1.42 -17.07
CA GLY A 275 4.99 2.37 -16.67
C GLY A 275 6.08 1.76 -15.80
N VAL A 276 5.74 0.79 -14.93
CA VAL A 276 6.73 0.06 -14.12
C VAL A 276 7.70 -0.71 -14.99
N GLY A 277 7.21 -1.51 -15.94
CA GLY A 277 8.05 -2.29 -16.84
C GLY A 277 8.97 -1.41 -17.67
N LYS A 278 8.44 -0.32 -18.23
CA LYS A 278 9.23 0.65 -18.99
C LYS A 278 10.32 1.33 -18.16
N ALA A 279 10.00 1.68 -16.90
CA ALA A 279 10.98 2.26 -15.99
C ALA A 279 12.10 1.27 -15.67
N ILE A 280 11.77 0.02 -15.32
CA ILE A 280 12.73 -1.03 -15.02
C ILE A 280 13.68 -1.22 -16.22
N MET A 281 13.14 -1.47 -17.43
CA MET A 281 13.95 -1.74 -18.62
C MET A 281 14.87 -0.57 -18.95
N LYS A 282 14.36 0.68 -18.90
CA LYS A 282 15.18 1.88 -19.13
C LYS A 282 16.32 2.01 -18.13
N ILE A 283 16.00 1.94 -16.82
CA ILE A 283 16.98 2.15 -15.75
C ILE A 283 18.05 1.06 -15.80
N LEU A 284 17.67 -0.20 -16.01
CA LEU A 284 18.64 -1.30 -16.08
C LEU A 284 19.56 -1.20 -17.30
N LYS A 285 19.05 -0.68 -18.41
CA LYS A 285 19.90 -0.38 -19.58
C LYS A 285 20.90 0.72 -19.27
N GLU A 286 20.48 1.82 -18.66
CA GLU A 286 21.30 3.00 -18.40
C GLU A 286 22.29 2.80 -17.25
N GLU A 287 21.88 2.15 -16.14
CA GLU A 287 22.66 2.07 -14.90
C GLU A 287 23.41 0.73 -14.75
N ASN A 288 22.88 -0.34 -15.33
CA ASN A 288 23.48 -1.67 -15.27
C ASN A 288 24.12 -2.11 -16.59
N ASN A 289 24.00 -1.32 -17.66
CA ASN A 289 24.46 -1.65 -19.03
C ASN A 289 23.91 -2.99 -19.53
N LEU A 290 22.68 -3.35 -19.16
CA LEU A 290 22.04 -4.57 -19.62
C LEU A 290 21.44 -4.37 -21.02
N GLU A 291 21.61 -5.36 -21.90
CA GLU A 291 20.91 -5.41 -23.19
C GLU A 291 19.44 -5.80 -22.93
N VAL A 292 18.54 -4.88 -23.27
CA VAL A 292 17.09 -4.94 -23.00
C VAL A 292 16.34 -5.19 -24.30
#